data_f0cc50ca49fa1195648fd7de53602f74
#
_entry.id   f0cc50ca49fa1195648fd7de53602f74
#
_cell.length_a   1.000
_cell.length_b   1.000
_cell.length_c   1.000
_cell.angle_alpha   90.00
_cell.angle_beta   90.00
_cell.angle_gamma   90.00
#
_symmetry.space_group_name_H-M   'P 1'
#
loop_
_entity.id
_entity.type
_entity.pdbx_description
1 polymer ?
#
loop_
_entity_poly.entity_id
_entity_poly.type
_entity_poly.pdbx_seq_one_letter_code
_entity_poly.pdbx_strand_id
1 'polypeptide(L)' 'MKCFYQELDRRKKYLITKLQNEIATLEWQWFQREISDKEYCVQFDDIKRRIKELEG' A
#
# COMPACT_ATOMS: atom_id res chain seq x y z
N MET A 1 -23.42 -16.92 -5.61
CA MET A 1 -23.47 -15.50 -5.33
C MET A 1 -22.52 -15.08 -4.22
N LYS A 2 -22.47 -15.80 -3.12
CA LYS A 2 -21.55 -15.48 -2.04
C LYS A 2 -20.10 -15.57 -2.47
N CYS A 3 -19.77 -16.44 -3.41
CA CYS A 3 -18.40 -16.63 -3.90
C CYS A 3 -17.86 -15.39 -4.60
N PHE A 4 -18.73 -14.65 -5.29
CA PHE A 4 -18.32 -13.45 -6.01
C PHE A 4 -17.82 -12.36 -5.06
N TYR A 5 -18.56 -12.13 -3.98
CA TYR A 5 -18.15 -11.12 -3.00
C TYR A 5 -16.89 -11.53 -2.26
N GLN A 6 -16.74 -12.81 -1.98
CA GLN A 6 -15.55 -13.31 -1.31
C GLN A 6 -14.30 -13.13 -2.18
N GLU A 7 -14.42 -13.33 -3.48
CA GLU A 7 -13.30 -13.11 -4.39
C GLU A 7 -12.89 -11.65 -4.43
N LEU A 8 -13.85 -10.73 -4.46
CA LEU A 8 -13.56 -9.30 -4.43
C LEU A 8 -12.87 -8.90 -3.13
N ASP A 9 -13.35 -9.43 -2.00
CA ASP A 9 -12.73 -9.16 -0.70
C ASP A 9 -11.31 -9.69 -0.64
N ARG A 10 -11.07 -10.89 -1.17
CA ARG A 10 -9.73 -11.46 -1.21
C ARG A 10 -8.80 -10.62 -2.06
N ARG A 11 -9.27 -10.15 -3.21
CA ARG A 11 -8.48 -9.28 -4.07
C ARG A 11 -8.13 -7.97 -3.38
N LYS A 12 -9.11 -7.37 -2.71
CA LYS A 12 -8.88 -6.14 -1.96
C LYS A 12 -7.85 -6.35 -0.86
N LYS A 13 -8.00 -7.43 -0.09
CA LYS A 13 -7.05 -7.74 0.97
C LYS A 13 -5.64 -7.95 0.43
N TYR A 14 -5.54 -8.67 -0.68
CA TYR A 14 -4.24 -8.91 -1.31
C TYR A 14 -3.59 -7.60 -1.73
N LEU A 15 -4.35 -6.73 -2.39
CA LEU A 15 -3.83 -5.44 -2.85
C LEU A 15 -3.43 -4.54 -1.68
N ILE A 16 -4.26 -4.52 -0.63
CA ILE A 16 -3.94 -3.73 0.56
C ILE A 16 -2.66 -4.26 1.23
N THR A 17 -2.54 -5.57 1.38
CA THR A 17 -1.35 -6.17 1.95
C THR A 17 -0.12 -5.85 1.11
N LYS A 18 -0.24 -5.91 -0.21
CA LYS A 18 0.85 -5.58 -1.11
C LYS A 18 1.28 -4.13 -0.93
N LEU A 19 0.32 -3.22 -0.84
CA LEU A 19 0.61 -1.80 -0.62
C LEU A 19 1.24 -1.56 0.75
N GLN A 20 0.80 -2.27 1.77
CA GLN A 20 1.40 -2.17 3.10
C GLN A 20 2.85 -2.65 3.08
N ASN A 21 3.14 -3.70 2.33
CA ASN A 21 4.51 -4.19 2.14
C ASN A 21 5.36 -3.16 1.41
N GLU A 22 4.77 -2.44 0.47
CA GLU A 22 5.48 -1.36 -0.22
C GLU A 22 5.84 -0.24 0.75
N ILE A 23 4.95 0.07 1.70
CA ILE A 23 5.26 1.06 2.74
C ILE A 23 6.45 0.60 3.58
N ALA A 24 6.46 -0.67 3.98
CA ALA A 24 7.56 -1.21 4.76
C ALA A 24 8.88 -1.13 4.00
N THR A 25 8.87 -1.46 2.71
CA THR A 25 10.05 -1.34 1.86
C THR A 25 10.49 0.11 1.74
N LEU A 26 9.54 1.01 1.57
CA LEU A 26 9.80 2.44 1.48
C LEU A 26 10.45 2.98 2.76
N GLU A 27 9.94 2.57 3.92
CA GLU A 27 10.52 2.95 5.20
C GLU A 27 11.95 2.45 5.33
N TRP A 28 12.19 1.23 4.90
CA TRP A 28 13.52 0.65 4.92
C TRP A 28 14.48 1.44 4.03
N GLN A 29 14.06 1.77 2.81
CA GLN A 29 14.86 2.57 1.89
C GLN A 29 15.16 3.94 2.47
N TRP A 30 14.17 4.57 3.09
CA TRP A 30 14.35 5.85 3.73
C TRP A 30 15.32 5.75 4.90
N PHE A 31 15.19 4.71 5.72
CA PHE A 31 16.09 4.46 6.85
C PHE A 31 17.52 4.30 6.36
N GLN A 32 17.72 3.59 5.27
CA GLN A 32 19.05 3.38 4.66
C GLN A 32 19.55 4.62 3.90
N ARG A 33 18.73 5.65 3.83
CA ARG A 33 19.02 6.90 3.11
C ARG A 33 19.19 6.68 1.61
N GLU A 34 18.51 5.69 1.07
CA GLU A 34 18.49 5.47 -0.37
C GLU A 34 17.57 6.46 -1.08
N ILE A 35 16.59 6.99 -0.34
CA ILE A 35 15.66 8.00 -0.86
C ILE A 35 15.65 9.19 0.10
N SER A 36 15.26 10.36 -0.43
CA SER A 36 15.18 11.59 0.36
C SER A 36 13.88 11.62 1.17
N ASP A 37 13.82 12.51 2.16
CA ASP A 37 12.62 12.74 2.94
C ASP A 37 11.44 13.12 2.03
N LYS A 38 11.70 13.95 1.03
CA LYS A 38 10.67 14.39 0.10
C LYS A 38 10.10 13.22 -0.69
N GLU A 39 10.97 12.37 -1.22
CA GLU A 39 10.54 11.17 -1.95
C GLU A 39 9.75 10.24 -1.06
N TYR A 40 10.23 10.03 0.16
CA TYR A 40 9.53 9.21 1.13
C TYR A 40 8.10 9.72 1.35
N CYS A 41 7.97 11.02 1.61
CA CYS A 41 6.67 11.62 1.87
C CYS A 41 5.73 11.50 0.68
N VAL A 42 6.23 11.76 -0.51
CA VAL A 42 5.42 11.69 -1.73
C VAL A 42 4.94 10.27 -1.99
N GLN A 43 5.84 9.31 -1.93
CA GLN A 43 5.49 7.92 -2.18
C GLN A 43 4.60 7.35 -1.09
N PHE A 44 4.87 7.68 0.16
CA PHE A 44 4.05 7.27 1.29
C PHE A 44 2.61 7.76 1.14
N ASP A 45 2.46 9.03 0.81
CA ASP A 45 1.14 9.63 0.62
C ASP A 45 0.38 8.95 -0.53
N ASP A 46 1.07 8.69 -1.64
CA ASP A 46 0.48 8.01 -2.78
C ASP A 46 -0.01 6.61 -2.43
N ILE A 47 0.83 5.85 -1.72
CA ILE A 47 0.47 4.49 -1.30
C ILE A 47 -0.71 4.52 -0.33
N LYS A 48 -0.69 5.43 0.62
CA LYS A 48 -1.79 5.60 1.58
C LYS A 48 -3.09 5.94 0.87
N ARG A 49 -3.02 6.79 -0.12
CA ARG A 49 -4.19 7.17 -0.91
C ARG A 49 -4.78 5.97 -1.64
N ARG A 50 -3.92 5.13 -2.22
CA ARG A 50 -4.38 3.92 -2.91
C ARG A 50 -5.04 2.94 -1.96
N ILE A 51 -4.48 2.77 -0.76
CA ILE A 51 -5.07 1.91 0.27
C ILE A 51 -6.45 2.44 0.64
N LYS A 52 -6.58 3.74 0.84
CA LYS A 52 -7.84 4.36 1.19
C LYS A 52 -8.90 4.14 0.12
N GLU A 53 -8.53 4.26 -1.14
CA GLU A 53 -9.44 4.01 -2.25
C GLU A 53 -9.92 2.56 -2.26
N LEU A 54 -9.05 1.62 -1.93
CA LEU A 54 -9.42 0.21 -1.87
C LEU A 54 -10.33 -0.10 -0.69
N GLU A 55 -10.12 0.59 0.42
CA GLU A 55 -10.93 0.36 1.61
C GLU A 55 -12.32 0.97 1.49
N GLY A 56 -12.45 1.98 0.71
CA GLY A 56 -13.70 2.60 0.69
C GLY A 56 -14.14 3.48 -0.28
#